data_452ff8d925580acdf2e7256de74909a3
#
_entry.id   452ff8d925580acdf2e7256de74909a3
#
_cell.length_a   1.000
_cell.length_b   1.000
_cell.length_c   1.000
_cell.angle_alpha   90.00
_cell.angle_beta   90.00
_cell.angle_gamma   90.00
#
_symmetry.space_group_name_H-M   'P 1'
#
loop_
_entity.id
_entity.type
_entity.pdbx_description
1 polymer ?
#
loop_
_entity_poly.entity_id
_entity_poly.type
_entity_poly.pdbx_seq_one_letter_code
_entity_poly.pdbx_strand_id
1 'polypeptide(L)'
;LRHLNSESSHDRAAQEERLAARRGAIWMLVAAFSFACMAASAKLIPEVPNTEKVFIRSLISVVLTLLMLHGAGSRAIPKRPWMLMWRAFFGFLGLWAYFEAIDRLPLGTAVTIYNMTPLFAAALGMLFLSERFRAIQILSLLVGLGGVALIKGLSPEVTWVGVGFALCTAFASAIAYTLVRVLTRTEHPLTIVMAFAVVSLPLSLLAGWGSWRMPEGMEWVWLFALGVTTQSGQVCLTKALQSLRASRATQIGFVGVIFAMLLGIPLGDGIPGMAQLAGAGLIFWSLHIGRQRVTKESSR
;
A
#
# COMPACT_ATOMS: atom_id res chain seq x y z
N LEU A 1 30.43 30.21 -25.11
CA LEU A 1 28.96 30.07 -25.35
C LEU A 1 28.48 28.63 -25.22
N ARG A 2 29.22 27.59 -25.67
CA ARG A 2 28.83 26.16 -25.49
C ARG A 2 28.85 25.72 -24.03
N HIS A 3 29.77 26.17 -23.19
CA HIS A 3 29.84 25.85 -21.75
C HIS A 3 28.67 26.46 -20.95
N LEU A 4 28.30 27.71 -21.25
CA LEU A 4 27.16 28.37 -20.57
C LEU A 4 25.79 27.71 -20.89
N ASN A 5 25.66 27.18 -22.12
CA ASN A 5 24.44 26.42 -22.47
C ASN A 5 24.35 25.03 -21.81
N SER A 6 25.49 24.36 -21.56
CA SER A 6 25.50 23.06 -20.90
C SER A 6 25.22 23.17 -19.39
N GLU A 7 25.72 24.19 -18.70
CA GLU A 7 25.42 24.44 -17.29
C GLU A 7 23.95 24.79 -17.08
N SER A 8 23.35 25.64 -17.93
CA SER A 8 21.93 26.00 -17.84
C SER A 8 21.00 24.83 -18.15
N SER A 9 21.41 23.86 -18.98
CA SER A 9 20.61 22.64 -19.25
C SER A 9 20.69 21.64 -18.11
N HIS A 10 21.82 21.49 -17.44
CA HIS A 10 21.99 20.66 -16.25
C HIS A 10 21.20 21.19 -15.06
N ASP A 11 21.19 22.51 -14.84
CA ASP A 11 20.43 23.13 -13.77
C ASP A 11 18.93 22.99 -13.97
N ARG A 12 18.44 23.15 -15.22
CA ARG A 12 17.00 22.92 -15.55
C ARG A 12 16.60 21.46 -15.32
N ALA A 13 17.39 20.50 -15.76
CA ALA A 13 17.11 19.08 -15.55
C ALA A 13 17.08 18.72 -14.06
N ALA A 14 18.02 19.24 -13.27
CA ALA A 14 18.04 19.06 -11.81
C ALA A 14 16.84 19.70 -11.11
N GLN A 15 16.38 20.84 -11.59
CA GLN A 15 15.20 21.53 -11.09
C GLN A 15 13.92 20.77 -11.43
N GLU A 16 13.78 20.25 -12.65
CA GLU A 16 12.66 19.40 -13.06
C GLU A 16 12.58 18.10 -12.24
N GLU A 17 13.73 17.45 -12.01
CA GLU A 17 13.80 16.27 -11.16
C GLU A 17 13.38 16.54 -9.71
N ARG A 18 13.80 17.67 -9.14
CA ARG A 18 13.38 18.12 -7.80
C ARG A 18 11.87 18.39 -7.73
N LEU A 19 11.31 19.03 -8.75
CA LEU A 19 9.88 19.31 -8.83
C LEU A 19 9.06 18.03 -8.98
N ALA A 20 9.52 17.10 -9.83
CA ALA A 20 8.89 15.78 -10.00
C ALA A 20 8.92 14.98 -8.68
N ALA A 21 10.06 14.97 -7.98
CA ALA A 21 10.19 14.32 -6.68
C ALA A 21 9.28 14.95 -5.61
N ARG A 22 9.14 16.27 -5.59
CA ARG A 22 8.22 16.99 -4.68
C ARG A 22 6.76 16.65 -4.96
N ARG A 23 6.35 16.65 -6.25
CA ARG A 23 5.00 16.23 -6.66
C ARG A 23 4.72 14.78 -6.27
N GLY A 24 5.67 13.88 -6.51
CA GLY A 24 5.57 12.48 -6.10
C GLY A 24 5.41 12.30 -4.60
N ALA A 25 6.13 13.11 -3.79
CA ALA A 25 5.99 13.10 -2.33
C ALA A 25 4.60 13.54 -1.88
N ILE A 26 4.03 14.58 -2.49
CA ILE A 26 2.66 15.03 -2.21
C ILE A 26 1.65 13.94 -2.55
N TRP A 27 1.77 13.33 -3.75
CA TRP A 27 0.90 12.21 -4.12
C TRP A 27 0.98 11.05 -3.13
N MET A 28 2.17 10.74 -2.61
CA MET A 28 2.35 9.68 -1.64
C MET A 28 1.72 10.01 -0.27
N LEU A 29 1.82 11.26 0.19
CA LEU A 29 1.15 11.72 1.42
C LEU A 29 -0.37 11.62 1.29
N VAL A 30 -0.92 12.10 0.17
CA VAL A 30 -2.37 11.99 -0.12
C VAL A 30 -2.80 10.52 -0.19
N ALA A 31 -2.00 9.65 -0.80
CA ALA A 31 -2.27 8.22 -0.83
C ALA A 31 -2.29 7.61 0.58
N ALA A 32 -1.29 7.94 1.42
CA ALA A 32 -1.19 7.44 2.79
C ALA A 32 -2.40 7.87 3.64
N PHE A 33 -2.81 9.14 3.55
CA PHE A 33 -4.01 9.64 4.22
C PHE A 33 -5.28 8.97 3.71
N SER A 34 -5.45 8.85 2.39
CA SER A 34 -6.62 8.20 1.78
C SER A 34 -6.74 6.74 2.21
N PHE A 35 -5.63 5.99 2.28
CA PHE A 35 -5.64 4.61 2.77
C PHE A 35 -5.92 4.51 4.26
N ALA A 36 -5.49 5.46 5.08
CA ALA A 36 -5.85 5.51 6.49
C ALA A 36 -7.36 5.78 6.67
N CYS A 37 -7.94 6.69 5.89
CA CYS A 37 -9.39 6.91 5.86
C CYS A 37 -10.17 5.68 5.35
N MET A 38 -9.66 4.99 4.33
CA MET A 38 -10.22 3.72 3.87
C MET A 38 -10.27 2.70 4.99
N ALA A 39 -9.16 2.52 5.71
CA ALA A 39 -9.07 1.56 6.79
C ALA A 39 -9.98 1.93 7.98
N ALA A 40 -10.07 3.21 8.33
CA ALA A 40 -11.01 3.71 9.33
C ALA A 40 -12.47 3.45 8.90
N SER A 41 -12.83 3.73 7.65
CA SER A 41 -14.17 3.44 7.12
C SER A 41 -14.52 1.96 7.19
N ALA A 42 -13.55 1.07 6.85
CA ALA A 42 -13.76 -0.37 6.94
C ALA A 42 -13.98 -0.84 8.39
N LYS A 43 -13.27 -0.23 9.35
CA LYS A 43 -13.38 -0.57 10.78
C LYS A 43 -14.70 -0.12 11.41
N LEU A 44 -15.35 0.91 10.86
CA LEU A 44 -16.67 1.42 11.31
C LEU A 44 -17.83 0.52 10.93
N ILE A 45 -17.62 -0.47 10.07
CA ILE A 45 -18.63 -1.41 9.59
C ILE A 45 -18.18 -2.87 9.80
N PRO A 46 -17.89 -3.29 11.04
CA PRO A 46 -17.36 -4.63 11.32
C PRO A 46 -18.34 -5.75 10.95
N GLU A 47 -19.65 -5.46 11.00
CA GLU A 47 -20.73 -6.41 10.68
C GLU A 47 -20.82 -6.74 9.18
N VAL A 48 -20.29 -5.88 8.29
CA VAL A 48 -20.25 -6.14 6.85
C VAL A 48 -19.10 -7.09 6.54
N PRO A 49 -19.34 -8.24 5.89
CA PRO A 49 -18.28 -9.18 5.52
C PRO A 49 -17.15 -8.53 4.70
N ASN A 50 -15.89 -8.89 4.98
CA ASN A 50 -14.75 -8.26 4.33
C ASN A 50 -14.71 -8.48 2.81
N THR A 51 -15.21 -9.61 2.33
CA THR A 51 -15.40 -9.90 0.90
C THR A 51 -16.39 -8.94 0.26
N GLU A 52 -17.48 -8.59 0.97
CA GLU A 52 -18.48 -7.64 0.52
C GLU A 52 -17.94 -6.20 0.51
N LYS A 53 -17.18 -5.79 1.55
CA LYS A 53 -16.42 -4.52 1.55
C LYS A 53 -15.53 -4.41 0.30
N VAL A 54 -14.81 -5.49 -0.04
CA VAL A 54 -13.94 -5.52 -1.24
C VAL A 54 -14.75 -5.44 -2.53
N PHE A 55 -15.91 -6.09 -2.61
CA PHE A 55 -16.78 -6.04 -3.78
C PHE A 55 -17.31 -4.64 -4.03
N ILE A 56 -17.99 -4.05 -3.03
CA ILE A 56 -18.62 -2.72 -3.16
C ILE A 56 -17.59 -1.65 -3.48
N ARG A 57 -16.44 -1.63 -2.77
CA ARG A 57 -15.38 -0.69 -3.09
C ARG A 57 -14.82 -0.88 -4.50
N SER A 58 -14.73 -2.14 -4.99
CA SER A 58 -14.24 -2.42 -6.33
C SER A 58 -15.23 -1.94 -7.39
N LEU A 59 -16.53 -2.10 -7.14
CA LEU A 59 -17.57 -1.55 -7.99
C LEU A 59 -17.48 -0.02 -8.10
N ILE A 60 -17.34 0.66 -6.97
CA ILE A 60 -17.12 2.12 -6.92
C ILE A 60 -15.85 2.50 -7.69
N SER A 61 -14.75 1.75 -7.49
CA SER A 61 -13.49 1.99 -8.20
C SER A 61 -13.62 1.83 -9.72
N VAL A 62 -14.38 0.84 -10.20
CA VAL A 62 -14.66 0.67 -11.64
C VAL A 62 -15.39 1.89 -12.18
N VAL A 63 -16.50 2.30 -11.53
CA VAL A 63 -17.28 3.47 -11.95
C VAL A 63 -16.43 4.74 -11.99
N LEU A 64 -15.70 5.02 -10.88
CA LEU A 64 -14.84 6.21 -10.82
C LEU A 64 -13.70 6.18 -11.84
N THR A 65 -13.11 5.01 -12.09
CA THR A 65 -12.05 4.87 -13.10
C THR A 65 -12.61 5.08 -14.52
N LEU A 66 -13.80 4.57 -14.82
CA LEU A 66 -14.47 4.81 -16.11
C LEU A 66 -14.75 6.31 -16.32
N LEU A 67 -15.26 6.99 -15.30
CA LEU A 67 -15.48 8.44 -15.36
C LEU A 67 -14.17 9.20 -15.58
N MET A 68 -13.09 8.82 -14.89
CA MET A 68 -11.77 9.44 -15.09
C MET A 68 -11.20 9.18 -16.48
N LEU A 69 -11.36 7.98 -17.04
CA LEU A 69 -10.94 7.64 -18.40
C LEU A 69 -11.73 8.39 -19.45
N HIS A 70 -13.06 8.49 -19.27
CA HIS A 70 -13.91 9.25 -20.16
C HIS A 70 -13.52 10.73 -20.18
N GLY A 71 -13.33 11.35 -19.01
CA GLY A 71 -12.90 12.75 -18.89
C GLY A 71 -11.49 13.02 -19.45
N ALA A 72 -10.62 12.01 -19.48
CA ALA A 72 -9.27 12.10 -20.04
C ALA A 72 -9.21 11.76 -21.55
N GLY A 73 -10.34 11.39 -22.18
CA GLY A 73 -10.36 10.92 -23.57
C GLY A 73 -9.52 9.67 -23.83
N SER A 74 -9.21 8.90 -22.76
CA SER A 74 -8.29 7.75 -22.78
C SER A 74 -9.04 6.44 -22.67
N ARG A 75 -8.42 5.34 -23.17
CA ARG A 75 -8.96 3.98 -23.04
C ARG A 75 -8.02 3.13 -22.19
N ALA A 76 -8.58 2.32 -21.30
CA ALA A 76 -7.85 1.35 -20.50
C ALA A 76 -7.58 0.07 -21.31
N ILE A 77 -6.69 0.14 -22.31
CA ILE A 77 -6.35 -1.02 -23.15
C ILE A 77 -5.14 -1.70 -22.53
N PRO A 78 -5.28 -2.94 -22.00
CA PRO A 78 -4.19 -3.66 -21.38
C PRO A 78 -3.17 -4.16 -22.43
N LYS A 79 -1.90 -3.83 -22.25
CA LYS A 79 -0.79 -4.35 -23.06
C LYS A 79 -0.24 -5.68 -22.50
N ARG A 80 -0.32 -5.87 -21.18
CA ARG A 80 0.17 -7.07 -20.47
C ARG A 80 -0.90 -7.67 -19.57
N PRO A 81 -1.98 -8.27 -20.13
CA PRO A 81 -3.16 -8.71 -19.37
C PRO A 81 -2.81 -9.73 -18.30
N TRP A 82 -1.91 -10.69 -18.57
CA TRP A 82 -1.51 -11.71 -17.61
C TRP A 82 -0.83 -11.14 -16.35
N MET A 83 0.07 -10.16 -16.53
CA MET A 83 0.70 -9.49 -15.39
C MET A 83 -0.31 -8.65 -14.59
N LEU A 84 -1.28 -8.03 -15.27
CA LEU A 84 -2.38 -7.31 -14.62
C LEU A 84 -3.26 -8.24 -13.80
N MET A 85 -3.54 -9.47 -14.28
CA MET A 85 -4.28 -10.49 -13.53
C MET A 85 -3.55 -10.91 -12.25
N TRP A 86 -2.25 -11.24 -12.33
CA TRP A 86 -1.46 -11.59 -11.14
C TRP A 86 -1.37 -10.44 -10.16
N ARG A 87 -1.13 -9.23 -10.65
CA ARG A 87 -1.16 -8.02 -9.82
C ARG A 87 -2.51 -7.87 -9.11
N ALA A 88 -3.61 -8.09 -9.81
CA ALA A 88 -4.94 -7.97 -9.26
C ALA A 88 -5.26 -9.07 -8.25
N PHE A 89 -4.88 -10.31 -8.51
CA PHE A 89 -5.05 -11.44 -7.61
C PHE A 89 -4.31 -11.21 -6.28
N PHE A 90 -3.00 -10.90 -6.32
CA PHE A 90 -2.24 -10.61 -5.10
C PHE A 90 -2.70 -9.32 -4.43
N GLY A 91 -3.16 -8.35 -5.20
CA GLY A 91 -3.79 -7.15 -4.65
C GLY A 91 -5.09 -7.44 -3.90
N PHE A 92 -5.94 -8.31 -4.45
CA PHE A 92 -7.16 -8.77 -3.79
C PHE A 92 -6.85 -9.53 -2.49
N LEU A 93 -5.96 -10.52 -2.56
CA LEU A 93 -5.55 -11.29 -1.39
C LEU A 93 -4.99 -10.40 -0.28
N GLY A 94 -4.11 -9.46 -0.64
CA GLY A 94 -3.53 -8.51 0.29
C GLY A 94 -4.57 -7.57 0.91
N LEU A 95 -5.54 -7.11 0.14
CA LEU A 95 -6.59 -6.23 0.66
C LEU A 95 -7.60 -6.96 1.54
N TRP A 96 -8.03 -8.15 1.13
CA TRP A 96 -8.90 -8.97 1.96
C TRP A 96 -8.24 -9.29 3.30
N ALA A 97 -7.00 -9.77 3.28
CA ALA A 97 -6.23 -10.02 4.49
C ALA A 97 -6.01 -8.74 5.32
N TYR A 98 -5.92 -7.56 4.68
CA TYR A 98 -5.82 -6.30 5.39
C TYR A 98 -7.09 -5.96 6.17
N PHE A 99 -8.26 -6.17 5.59
CA PHE A 99 -9.52 -5.96 6.31
C PHE A 99 -9.67 -6.97 7.45
N GLU A 100 -9.30 -8.24 7.24
CA GLU A 100 -9.26 -9.23 8.33
C GLU A 100 -8.30 -8.83 9.47
N ALA A 101 -7.19 -8.17 9.14
CA ALA A 101 -6.24 -7.68 10.14
C ALA A 101 -6.80 -6.50 10.95
N ILE A 102 -7.40 -5.49 10.30
CA ILE A 102 -7.92 -4.31 10.99
C ILE A 102 -9.16 -4.59 11.85
N ASP A 103 -9.90 -5.64 11.55
CA ASP A 103 -11.01 -6.09 12.40
C ASP A 103 -10.51 -6.75 13.71
N ARG A 104 -9.25 -7.24 13.72
CA ARG A 104 -8.66 -8.00 14.85
C ARG A 104 -7.53 -7.27 15.56
N LEU A 105 -7.07 -6.15 15.02
CA LEU A 105 -5.95 -5.38 15.53
C LEU A 105 -6.32 -3.90 15.65
N PRO A 106 -5.68 -3.15 16.56
CA PRO A 106 -5.67 -1.70 16.48
C PRO A 106 -5.20 -1.21 15.11
N LEU A 107 -5.86 -0.19 14.57
CA LEU A 107 -5.63 0.28 13.20
C LEU A 107 -4.16 0.65 12.94
N GLY A 108 -3.54 1.37 13.90
CA GLY A 108 -2.13 1.72 13.83
C GLY A 108 -1.21 0.51 13.81
N THR A 109 -1.54 -0.56 14.56
CA THR A 109 -0.77 -1.82 14.60
C THR A 109 -0.86 -2.55 13.26
N ALA A 110 -2.05 -2.69 12.69
CA ALA A 110 -2.26 -3.33 11.38
C ALA A 110 -1.46 -2.60 10.28
N VAL A 111 -1.54 -1.27 10.23
CA VAL A 111 -0.79 -0.45 9.26
C VAL A 111 0.72 -0.51 9.51
N THR A 112 1.16 -0.59 10.76
CA THR A 112 2.58 -0.73 11.10
C THR A 112 3.14 -2.04 10.54
N ILE A 113 2.46 -3.17 10.76
CA ILE A 113 2.90 -4.49 10.25
C ILE A 113 2.83 -4.52 8.71
N TYR A 114 1.77 -3.96 8.11
CA TYR A 114 1.68 -3.80 6.66
C TYR A 114 2.88 -3.06 6.06
N ASN A 115 3.47 -2.10 6.76
CA ASN A 115 4.67 -1.39 6.30
C ASN A 115 5.94 -2.27 6.23
N MET A 116 5.88 -3.57 6.58
CA MET A 116 6.90 -4.55 6.23
C MET A 116 6.90 -4.94 4.75
N THR A 117 5.90 -4.53 3.98
CA THR A 117 5.79 -4.78 2.53
C THR A 117 7.11 -4.58 1.77
N PRO A 118 7.88 -3.49 1.94
CA PRO A 118 9.14 -3.30 1.22
C PRO A 118 10.24 -4.27 1.62
N LEU A 119 10.23 -4.76 2.87
CA LEU A 119 11.18 -5.78 3.33
C LEU A 119 10.90 -7.12 2.63
N PHE A 120 9.63 -7.51 2.54
CA PHE A 120 9.22 -8.66 1.75
C PHE A 120 9.50 -8.47 0.26
N ALA A 121 9.28 -7.27 -0.30
CA ALA A 121 9.61 -7.00 -1.70
C ALA A 121 11.12 -7.14 -1.98
N ALA A 122 11.97 -6.70 -1.05
CA ALA A 122 13.41 -6.91 -1.14
C ALA A 122 13.79 -8.40 -1.05
N ALA A 123 13.17 -9.15 -0.13
CA ALA A 123 13.39 -10.59 0.02
C ALA A 123 12.94 -11.36 -1.24
N LEU A 124 11.80 -11.01 -1.82
CA LEU A 124 11.32 -11.61 -3.09
C LEU A 124 12.24 -11.28 -4.27
N GLY A 125 12.78 -10.05 -4.33
CA GLY A 125 13.77 -9.67 -5.34
C GLY A 125 15.02 -10.54 -5.28
N MET A 126 15.52 -10.84 -4.08
CA MET A 126 16.65 -11.76 -3.89
C MET A 126 16.33 -13.18 -4.34
N LEU A 127 15.12 -13.67 -4.02
CA LEU A 127 14.74 -15.05 -4.28
C LEU A 127 14.45 -15.33 -5.77
N PHE A 128 13.78 -14.39 -6.46
CA PHE A 128 13.28 -14.58 -7.82
C PHE A 128 14.15 -13.95 -8.92
N LEU A 129 14.95 -12.91 -8.58
CA LEU A 129 15.78 -12.19 -9.53
C LEU A 129 17.26 -12.59 -9.44
N SER A 130 17.58 -13.64 -8.66
CA SER A 130 18.96 -14.12 -8.43
C SER A 130 19.91 -13.00 -7.98
N GLU A 131 19.38 -11.96 -7.35
CA GLU A 131 20.17 -10.91 -6.75
C GLU A 131 20.98 -11.49 -5.58
N ARG A 132 22.25 -11.09 -5.45
CA ARG A 132 23.13 -11.61 -4.38
C ARG A 132 22.52 -11.34 -3.02
N PHE A 133 22.41 -12.39 -2.20
CA PHE A 133 21.99 -12.31 -0.80
C PHE A 133 22.89 -11.32 -0.05
N ARG A 134 22.31 -10.24 0.42
CA ARG A 134 23.03 -9.29 1.27
C ARG A 134 22.60 -9.49 2.71
N ALA A 135 23.55 -9.80 3.57
CA ALA A 135 23.31 -10.01 5.01
C ALA A 135 22.51 -8.86 5.66
N ILE A 136 22.71 -7.63 5.18
CA ILE A 136 21.99 -6.45 5.67
C ILE A 136 20.48 -6.48 5.38
N GLN A 137 20.04 -7.10 4.28
CA GLN A 137 18.61 -7.22 3.94
C GLN A 137 17.95 -8.28 4.81
N ILE A 138 18.66 -9.37 5.11
CA ILE A 138 18.21 -10.39 6.06
C ILE A 138 18.12 -9.78 7.45
N LEU A 139 19.14 -9.04 7.88
CA LEU A 139 19.12 -8.34 9.16
C LEU A 139 17.95 -7.35 9.26
N SER A 140 17.67 -6.58 8.19
CA SER A 140 16.51 -5.67 8.14
C SER A 140 15.21 -6.42 8.33
N LEU A 141 15.03 -7.55 7.65
CA LEU A 141 13.82 -8.38 7.80
C LEU A 141 13.68 -8.91 9.22
N LEU A 142 14.76 -9.42 9.82
CA LEU A 142 14.77 -9.93 11.19
C LEU A 142 14.47 -8.83 12.21
N VAL A 143 15.04 -7.65 12.05
CA VAL A 143 14.73 -6.49 12.92
C VAL A 143 13.26 -6.07 12.77
N GLY A 144 12.72 -6.07 11.55
CA GLY A 144 11.31 -5.78 11.31
C GLY A 144 10.38 -6.81 11.98
N LEU A 145 10.69 -8.11 11.85
CA LEU A 145 9.96 -9.19 12.53
C LEU A 145 10.09 -9.09 14.05
N GLY A 146 11.26 -8.69 14.56
CA GLY A 146 11.47 -8.36 15.98
C GLY A 146 10.55 -7.24 16.47
N GLY A 147 10.32 -6.20 15.64
CA GLY A 147 9.34 -5.15 15.91
C GLY A 147 7.92 -5.68 16.03
N VAL A 148 7.52 -6.59 15.12
CA VAL A 148 6.20 -7.25 15.19
C VAL A 148 6.08 -8.10 16.46
N ALA A 149 7.12 -8.87 16.80
CA ALA A 149 7.15 -9.69 18.00
C ALA A 149 7.07 -8.84 19.27
N LEU A 150 7.73 -7.69 19.31
CA LEU A 150 7.66 -6.73 20.42
C LEU A 150 6.24 -6.20 20.61
N ILE A 151 5.58 -5.79 19.53
CA ILE A 151 4.19 -5.34 19.57
C ILE A 151 3.30 -6.45 20.14
N LYS A 152 3.41 -7.67 19.61
CA LYS A 152 2.58 -8.81 20.05
C LYS A 152 2.86 -9.22 21.48
N GLY A 153 4.14 -9.25 21.88
CA GLY A 153 4.55 -9.73 23.20
C GLY A 153 4.13 -8.83 24.36
N LEU A 154 4.00 -7.52 24.11
CA LEU A 154 3.69 -6.52 25.13
C LEU A 154 2.30 -5.89 25.01
N SER A 155 1.51 -6.29 24.01
CA SER A 155 0.17 -5.75 23.75
C SER A 155 -0.85 -6.90 23.77
N PRO A 156 -1.56 -7.12 24.89
CA PRO A 156 -2.54 -8.22 25.03
C PRO A 156 -3.67 -8.17 23.99
N GLU A 157 -4.07 -6.98 23.55
CA GLU A 157 -5.11 -6.74 22.56
C GLU A 157 -4.73 -7.21 21.15
N VAL A 158 -3.44 -7.47 20.90
CA VAL A 158 -2.94 -7.93 19.61
C VAL A 158 -3.02 -9.45 19.52
N THR A 159 -3.84 -9.96 18.61
CA THR A 159 -4.02 -11.40 18.40
C THR A 159 -3.03 -11.98 17.40
N TRP A 160 -2.61 -13.25 17.58
CA TRP A 160 -1.74 -13.95 16.61
C TRP A 160 -2.40 -14.11 15.24
N VAL A 161 -3.71 -14.30 15.21
CA VAL A 161 -4.49 -14.41 13.98
C VAL A 161 -4.45 -13.08 13.21
N GLY A 162 -4.67 -11.96 13.91
CA GLY A 162 -4.56 -10.62 13.32
C GLY A 162 -3.16 -10.33 12.78
N VAL A 163 -2.10 -10.68 13.51
CA VAL A 163 -0.71 -10.56 13.05
C VAL A 163 -0.46 -11.40 11.80
N GLY A 164 -0.98 -12.63 11.75
CA GLY A 164 -0.89 -13.50 10.58
C GLY A 164 -1.51 -12.86 9.33
N PHE A 165 -2.72 -12.29 9.45
CA PHE A 165 -3.37 -11.56 8.37
C PHE A 165 -2.59 -10.30 7.96
N ALA A 166 -2.07 -9.53 8.90
CA ALA A 166 -1.26 -8.35 8.60
C ALA A 166 0.05 -8.70 7.87
N LEU A 167 0.73 -9.79 8.24
CA LEU A 167 1.91 -10.30 7.54
C LEU A 167 1.55 -10.85 6.14
N CYS A 168 0.42 -11.56 6.01
CA CYS A 168 -0.11 -11.99 4.71
C CYS A 168 -0.37 -10.79 3.80
N THR A 169 -0.98 -9.72 4.34
CA THR A 169 -1.17 -8.45 3.64
C THR A 169 0.15 -7.88 3.14
N ALA A 170 1.16 -7.80 4.02
CA ALA A 170 2.47 -7.25 3.67
C ALA A 170 3.16 -8.05 2.56
N PHE A 171 3.10 -9.38 2.63
CA PHE A 171 3.68 -10.28 1.64
C PHE A 171 2.96 -10.21 0.28
N ALA A 172 1.63 -10.32 0.27
CA ALA A 172 0.84 -10.24 -0.95
C ALA A 172 0.98 -8.87 -1.63
N SER A 173 0.99 -7.80 -0.82
CA SER A 173 1.23 -6.43 -1.32
C SER A 173 2.64 -6.26 -1.88
N ALA A 174 3.65 -6.93 -1.33
CA ALA A 174 5.01 -6.90 -1.86
C ALA A 174 5.07 -7.44 -3.30
N ILE A 175 4.40 -8.57 -3.57
CA ILE A 175 4.26 -9.12 -4.92
C ILE A 175 3.50 -8.14 -5.81
N ALA A 176 2.33 -7.67 -5.36
CA ALA A 176 1.49 -6.76 -6.12
C ALA A 176 2.23 -5.46 -6.50
N TYR A 177 2.96 -4.84 -5.58
CA TYR A 177 3.71 -3.59 -5.83
C TYR A 177 4.94 -3.81 -6.73
N THR A 178 5.59 -4.96 -6.63
CA THR A 178 6.66 -5.34 -7.57
C THR A 178 6.12 -5.42 -8.99
N LEU A 179 4.94 -6.04 -9.18
CA LEU A 179 4.26 -6.09 -10.47
C LEU A 179 3.82 -4.69 -10.95
N VAL A 180 3.29 -3.83 -10.06
CA VAL A 180 2.96 -2.43 -10.41
C VAL A 180 4.18 -1.70 -10.95
N ARG A 181 5.37 -1.82 -10.32
CA ARG A 181 6.60 -1.17 -10.80
C ARG A 181 6.97 -1.58 -12.23
N VAL A 182 6.76 -2.83 -12.58
CA VAL A 182 7.01 -3.30 -13.95
C VAL A 182 5.93 -2.79 -14.90
N LEU A 183 4.66 -2.85 -14.48
CA LEU A 183 3.51 -2.44 -15.29
C LEU A 183 3.48 -0.93 -15.56
N THR A 184 3.90 -0.08 -14.61
CA THR A 184 3.93 1.38 -14.81
C THR A 184 4.87 1.85 -15.93
N ARG A 185 5.75 0.97 -16.42
CA ARG A 185 6.61 1.27 -17.59
C ARG A 185 5.88 1.11 -18.93
N THR A 186 4.81 0.32 -18.97
CA THR A 186 4.12 -0.05 -20.21
C THR A 186 2.63 0.25 -20.18
N GLU A 187 2.03 0.31 -19.01
CA GLU A 187 0.59 0.50 -18.81
C GLU A 187 0.28 1.90 -18.28
N HIS A 188 -0.88 2.42 -18.68
CA HIS A 188 -1.40 3.66 -18.09
C HIS A 188 -1.83 3.41 -16.63
N PRO A 189 -1.60 4.35 -15.68
CA PRO A 189 -1.97 4.17 -14.28
C PRO A 189 -3.42 3.73 -14.06
N LEU A 190 -4.36 4.33 -14.77
CA LEU A 190 -5.78 3.98 -14.67
C LEU A 190 -6.09 2.57 -15.18
N THR A 191 -5.30 2.03 -16.14
CA THR A 191 -5.43 0.64 -16.58
C THR A 191 -5.06 -0.34 -15.48
N ILE A 192 -4.00 -0.04 -14.70
CA ILE A 192 -3.57 -0.86 -13.55
C ILE A 192 -4.63 -0.85 -12.45
N VAL A 193 -5.21 0.32 -12.16
CA VAL A 193 -6.27 0.49 -11.15
C VAL A 193 -7.56 -0.20 -11.61
N MET A 194 -7.94 -0.04 -12.88
CA MET A 194 -9.11 -0.69 -13.47
C MET A 194 -9.00 -2.22 -13.41
N ALA A 195 -7.87 -2.78 -13.85
CA ALA A 195 -7.65 -4.22 -13.84
C ALA A 195 -7.77 -4.80 -12.42
N PHE A 196 -7.25 -4.09 -11.42
CA PHE A 196 -7.40 -4.51 -10.03
C PHE A 196 -8.86 -4.53 -9.58
N ALA A 197 -9.61 -3.47 -9.88
CA ALA A 197 -11.00 -3.40 -9.49
C ALA A 197 -11.86 -4.46 -10.20
N VAL A 198 -11.70 -4.62 -11.51
CA VAL A 198 -12.46 -5.59 -12.32
C VAL A 198 -12.19 -7.04 -11.90
N VAL A 199 -10.95 -7.40 -11.64
CA VAL A 199 -10.59 -8.77 -11.20
C VAL A 199 -11.02 -9.01 -9.75
N SER A 200 -11.00 -8.00 -8.89
CA SER A 200 -11.44 -8.14 -7.50
C SER A 200 -12.95 -8.40 -7.38
N LEU A 201 -13.78 -7.98 -8.33
CA LEU A 201 -15.23 -8.22 -8.30
C LEU A 201 -15.58 -9.71 -8.28
N PRO A 202 -15.21 -10.54 -9.28
CA PRO A 202 -15.54 -11.96 -9.26
C PRO A 202 -14.83 -12.70 -8.11
N LEU A 203 -13.59 -12.31 -7.75
CA LEU A 203 -12.89 -12.96 -6.64
C LEU A 203 -13.58 -12.72 -5.30
N SER A 204 -14.05 -11.50 -5.04
CA SER A 204 -14.79 -11.20 -3.81
C SER A 204 -16.16 -11.87 -3.77
N LEU A 205 -16.86 -11.97 -4.91
CA LEU A 205 -18.11 -12.67 -5.03
C LEU A 205 -17.95 -14.17 -4.74
N LEU A 206 -16.95 -14.81 -5.33
CA LEU A 206 -16.65 -16.22 -5.11
C LEU A 206 -16.22 -16.51 -3.67
N ALA A 207 -15.34 -15.66 -3.10
CA ALA A 207 -14.85 -15.84 -1.74
C ALA A 207 -15.91 -15.55 -0.66
N GLY A 208 -16.90 -14.70 -0.98
CA GLY A 208 -17.99 -14.33 -0.08
C GLY A 208 -19.32 -15.05 -0.33
N TRP A 209 -19.34 -16.06 -1.22
CA TRP A 209 -20.58 -16.72 -1.61
C TRP A 209 -21.35 -17.24 -0.40
N GLY A 210 -22.61 -16.77 -0.26
CA GLY A 210 -23.50 -17.18 0.83
C GLY A 210 -23.24 -16.54 2.20
N SER A 211 -22.22 -15.67 2.36
CA SER A 211 -21.93 -14.98 3.61
C SER A 211 -22.33 -13.50 3.61
N TRP A 212 -22.77 -12.96 2.47
CA TRP A 212 -23.11 -11.56 2.34
C TRP A 212 -24.48 -11.24 2.94
N ARG A 213 -24.60 -10.03 3.43
CA ARG A 213 -25.86 -9.45 3.91
C ARG A 213 -26.07 -8.08 3.29
N MET A 214 -27.32 -7.63 3.20
CA MET A 214 -27.60 -6.28 2.72
C MET A 214 -27.12 -5.25 3.75
N PRO A 215 -26.25 -4.31 3.38
CA PRO A 215 -25.82 -3.23 4.27
C PRO A 215 -27.01 -2.33 4.65
N GLU A 216 -27.00 -1.80 5.88
CA GLU A 216 -28.11 -1.02 6.41
C GLU A 216 -27.70 0.42 6.76
N GLY A 217 -28.59 1.38 6.54
CA GLY A 217 -28.46 2.76 7.00
C GLY A 217 -27.09 3.40 6.73
N MET A 218 -26.36 3.72 7.79
CA MET A 218 -25.04 4.38 7.72
C MET A 218 -23.93 3.51 7.13
N GLU A 219 -24.08 2.19 7.06
CA GLU A 219 -23.07 1.32 6.45
C GLU A 219 -22.83 1.66 4.98
N TRP A 220 -23.88 2.05 4.26
CA TRP A 220 -23.76 2.52 2.87
C TRP A 220 -22.87 3.76 2.74
N VAL A 221 -22.96 4.68 3.70
CA VAL A 221 -22.12 5.89 3.72
C VAL A 221 -20.66 5.51 3.90
N TRP A 222 -20.36 4.60 4.84
CA TRP A 222 -19.00 4.14 5.09
C TRP A 222 -18.45 3.28 3.95
N LEU A 223 -19.28 2.45 3.32
CA LEU A 223 -18.91 1.69 2.12
C LEU A 223 -18.58 2.62 0.94
N PHE A 224 -19.37 3.69 0.77
CA PHE A 224 -19.08 4.70 -0.25
C PHE A 224 -17.78 5.45 0.06
N ALA A 225 -17.59 5.90 1.30
CA ALA A 225 -16.36 6.54 1.76
C ALA A 225 -15.15 5.63 1.56
N LEU A 226 -15.26 4.34 1.90
CA LEU A 226 -14.26 3.30 1.67
C LEU A 226 -13.90 3.18 0.19
N GLY A 227 -14.87 3.16 -0.71
CA GLY A 227 -14.64 3.08 -2.15
C GLY A 227 -13.94 4.32 -2.71
N VAL A 228 -14.40 5.52 -2.36
CA VAL A 228 -13.82 6.80 -2.82
C VAL A 228 -12.40 6.99 -2.28
N THR A 229 -12.17 6.73 -1.00
CA THR A 229 -10.84 6.87 -0.39
C THR A 229 -9.87 5.82 -0.93
N THR A 230 -10.33 4.59 -1.21
CA THR A 230 -9.53 3.58 -1.91
C THR A 230 -9.13 4.05 -3.30
N GLN A 231 -10.07 4.55 -4.09
CA GLN A 231 -9.79 5.03 -5.45
C GLN A 231 -8.78 6.18 -5.44
N SER A 232 -8.97 7.16 -4.57
CA SER A 232 -8.03 8.26 -4.37
C SER A 232 -6.64 7.75 -4.00
N GLY A 233 -6.56 6.85 -3.01
CA GLY A 233 -5.31 6.24 -2.56
C GLY A 233 -4.59 5.48 -3.68
N GLN A 234 -5.29 4.67 -4.46
CA GLN A 234 -4.72 3.87 -5.56
C GLN A 234 -4.20 4.75 -6.70
N VAL A 235 -4.95 5.76 -7.10
CA VAL A 235 -4.52 6.71 -8.15
C VAL A 235 -3.30 7.50 -7.69
N CYS A 236 -3.35 8.05 -6.46
CA CYS A 236 -2.24 8.83 -5.91
C CYS A 236 -0.99 7.98 -5.70
N LEU A 237 -1.12 6.74 -5.20
CA LEU A 237 -0.01 5.80 -5.05
C LEU A 237 0.63 5.49 -6.41
N THR A 238 -0.17 5.20 -7.42
CA THR A 238 0.34 4.89 -8.75
C THR A 238 1.10 6.07 -9.36
N LYS A 239 0.58 7.30 -9.21
CA LYS A 239 1.28 8.54 -9.63
C LYS A 239 2.56 8.78 -8.83
N ALA A 240 2.54 8.52 -7.53
CA ALA A 240 3.73 8.65 -6.69
C ALA A 240 4.84 7.68 -7.12
N LEU A 241 4.51 6.42 -7.41
CA LEU A 241 5.46 5.39 -7.86
C LEU A 241 6.03 5.64 -9.26
N GLN A 242 5.37 6.43 -10.10
CA GLN A 242 5.92 6.92 -11.36
C GLN A 242 7.02 7.97 -11.16
N SER A 243 6.86 8.83 -10.14
CA SER A 243 7.72 10.00 -9.92
C SER A 243 8.78 9.79 -8.84
N LEU A 244 8.62 8.78 -7.97
CA LEU A 244 9.50 8.49 -6.85
C LEU A 244 10.21 7.15 -7.02
N ARG A 245 11.46 7.08 -6.57
CA ARG A 245 12.10 5.79 -6.30
C ARG A 245 11.32 5.06 -5.19
N ALA A 246 11.10 3.76 -5.34
CA ALA A 246 10.32 2.96 -4.39
C ALA A 246 10.75 3.15 -2.92
N SER A 247 12.05 3.30 -2.66
CA SER A 247 12.59 3.54 -1.32
C SER A 247 12.13 4.87 -0.70
N ARG A 248 11.98 5.95 -1.50
CA ARG A 248 11.42 7.23 -1.02
C ARG A 248 9.91 7.13 -0.81
N ALA A 249 9.19 6.50 -1.74
CA ALA A 249 7.76 6.28 -1.62
C ALA A 249 7.43 5.54 -0.31
N THR A 250 8.16 4.47 0.02
CA THR A 250 7.99 3.72 1.27
C THR A 250 8.19 4.58 2.52
N GLN A 251 9.25 5.41 2.56
CA GLN A 251 9.50 6.25 3.74
C GLN A 251 8.39 7.28 3.96
N ILE A 252 7.89 7.89 2.88
CA ILE A 252 6.78 8.84 2.97
C ILE A 252 5.50 8.08 3.34
N GLY A 253 5.29 6.88 2.78
CA GLY A 253 4.15 6.02 3.09
C GLY A 253 4.04 5.63 4.56
N PHE A 254 5.18 5.59 5.29
CA PHE A 254 5.17 5.30 6.73
C PHE A 254 4.42 6.37 7.56
N VAL A 255 4.24 7.58 7.04
CA VAL A 255 3.37 8.60 7.65
C VAL A 255 1.93 8.09 7.78
N GLY A 256 1.52 7.14 6.94
CA GLY A 256 0.24 6.45 7.05
C GLY A 256 0.02 5.75 8.38
N VAL A 257 1.09 5.32 9.07
CA VAL A 257 1.00 4.77 10.45
C VAL A 257 0.50 5.84 11.41
N ILE A 258 1.03 7.06 11.30
CA ILE A 258 0.62 8.17 12.15
C ILE A 258 -0.86 8.50 11.91
N PHE A 259 -1.27 8.58 10.64
CA PHE A 259 -2.68 8.80 10.30
C PHE A 259 -3.58 7.67 10.83
N ALA A 260 -3.16 6.41 10.70
CA ALA A 260 -3.91 5.27 11.18
C ALA A 260 -4.03 5.25 12.72
N MET A 261 -2.95 5.57 13.43
CA MET A 261 -2.97 5.71 14.90
C MET A 261 -3.93 6.82 15.34
N LEU A 262 -3.85 8.00 14.71
CA LEU A 262 -4.72 9.14 15.03
C LEU A 262 -6.19 8.85 14.73
N LEU A 263 -6.49 8.20 13.62
CA LEU A 263 -7.85 7.81 13.26
C LEU A 263 -8.35 6.64 14.10
N GLY A 264 -7.49 5.78 14.61
CA GLY A 264 -7.83 4.67 15.48
C GLY A 264 -8.35 5.09 16.86
N ILE A 265 -7.83 6.23 17.40
CA ILE A 265 -8.24 6.74 18.73
C ILE A 265 -9.76 6.90 18.83
N PRO A 266 -10.44 7.66 17.96
CA PRO A 266 -11.88 7.83 18.03
C PRO A 266 -12.68 6.54 17.67
N LEU A 267 -12.01 5.55 17.06
CA LEU A 267 -12.60 4.24 16.72
C LEU A 267 -12.51 3.21 17.86
N GLY A 268 -12.02 3.63 19.03
CA GLY A 268 -11.92 2.76 20.21
C GLY A 268 -10.61 1.98 20.33
N ASP A 269 -9.61 2.22 19.47
CA ASP A 269 -8.29 1.56 19.58
C ASP A 269 -7.47 2.06 20.78
N GLY A 270 -7.90 3.15 21.43
CA GLY A 270 -7.16 3.79 22.52
C GLY A 270 -5.89 4.51 22.04
N ILE A 271 -5.14 5.05 22.99
CA ILE A 271 -3.85 5.70 22.72
C ILE A 271 -2.79 4.62 22.52
N PRO A 272 -1.97 4.68 21.44
CA PRO A 272 -0.93 3.69 21.20
C PRO A 272 0.02 3.53 22.39
N GLY A 273 0.15 2.33 22.90
CA GLY A 273 1.04 2.02 24.00
C GLY A 273 2.53 2.07 23.60
N MET A 274 3.43 2.12 24.60
CA MET A 274 4.89 2.16 24.37
C MET A 274 5.38 0.98 23.53
N ALA A 275 4.78 -0.20 23.66
CA ALA A 275 5.12 -1.39 22.85
C ALA A 275 4.81 -1.19 21.36
N GLN A 276 3.66 -0.60 21.06
CA GLN A 276 3.25 -0.30 19.68
C GLN A 276 4.14 0.77 19.06
N LEU A 277 4.49 1.82 19.82
CA LEU A 277 5.40 2.88 19.36
C LEU A 277 6.84 2.35 19.18
N ALA A 278 7.36 1.57 20.12
CA ALA A 278 8.69 0.97 20.03
C ALA A 278 8.78 -0.02 18.85
N GLY A 279 7.78 -0.87 18.68
CA GLY A 279 7.72 -1.80 17.56
C GLY A 279 7.60 -1.11 16.21
N ALA A 280 6.78 -0.05 16.12
CA ALA A 280 6.71 0.80 14.94
C ALA A 280 8.07 1.45 14.63
N GLY A 281 8.78 1.95 15.66
CA GLY A 281 10.13 2.49 15.54
C GLY A 281 11.13 1.46 15.01
N LEU A 282 11.11 0.21 15.51
CA LEU A 282 11.95 -0.90 15.03
C LEU A 282 11.66 -1.23 13.55
N ILE A 283 10.39 -1.31 13.17
CA ILE A 283 10.01 -1.56 11.77
C ILE A 283 10.49 -0.41 10.88
N PHE A 284 10.29 0.84 11.29
CA PHE A 284 10.80 1.99 10.55
C PHE A 284 12.34 1.97 10.42
N TRP A 285 13.05 1.66 11.51
CA TRP A 285 14.50 1.56 11.51
C TRP A 285 14.99 0.43 10.61
N SER A 286 14.31 -0.72 10.60
CA SER A 286 14.62 -1.84 9.71
C SER A 286 14.57 -1.43 8.23
N LEU A 287 13.57 -0.64 7.84
CA LEU A 287 13.46 -0.08 6.48
C LEU A 287 14.64 0.84 6.14
N HIS A 288 15.14 1.57 7.12
CA HIS A 288 16.29 2.48 6.95
C HIS A 288 17.63 1.73 6.80
N ILE A 289 17.86 0.69 7.61
CA ILE A 289 19.04 -0.18 7.55
C ILE A 289 19.16 -0.83 6.16
N GLY A 290 18.08 -1.42 5.66
CA GLY A 290 18.06 -2.10 4.36
C GLY A 290 18.43 -1.20 3.18
N ARG A 291 18.28 0.12 3.35
CA ARG A 291 18.50 1.12 2.30
C ARG A 291 19.91 1.66 2.20
N GLN A 292 20.58 1.95 3.32
CA GLN A 292 21.82 2.78 3.33
C GLN A 292 22.96 2.20 2.50
N ARG A 293 23.05 0.89 2.29
CA ARG A 293 24.13 0.27 1.51
C ARG A 293 23.83 0.04 0.03
N VAL A 294 22.54 0.03 -0.36
CA VAL A 294 22.19 -0.07 -1.79
C VAL A 294 22.60 1.20 -2.55
N THR A 295 22.58 2.35 -1.88
CA THR A 295 22.94 3.65 -2.48
C THR A 295 24.45 3.86 -2.56
N LYS A 296 25.25 3.28 -1.65
CA LYS A 296 26.71 3.44 -1.63
C LYS A 296 27.46 2.64 -2.71
N GLU A 297 26.86 1.58 -3.25
CA GLU A 297 27.52 0.73 -4.26
C GLU A 297 27.06 1.04 -5.70
N SER A 298 25.93 1.72 -5.90
CA SER A 298 25.57 2.23 -7.23
C SER A 298 26.39 3.48 -7.62
N SER A 299 27.19 4.00 -6.70
CA SER A 299 28.13 5.12 -6.90
C SER A 299 29.60 4.66 -7.00
N ARG A 300 29.86 3.34 -7.04
CA ARG A 300 31.15 2.72 -7.40
C ARG A 300 30.97 1.89 -8.68
#